data_171087d7ebd6cc6aa787521b8cceca4b
#
_entry.id   171087d7ebd6cc6aa787521b8cceca4b
#
_cell.length_a   1.000
_cell.length_b   1.000
_cell.length_c   1.000
_cell.angle_alpha   90.00
_cell.angle_beta   90.00
_cell.angle_gamma   90.00
#
_symmetry.space_group_name_H-M   'P 1'
#
loop_
_entity.id
_entity.type
_entity.pdbx_description
1 polymer ?
#
loop_
_entity_poly.entity_id
_entity_poly.type
_entity_poly.pdbx_seq_one_letter_code
_entity_poly.pdbx_strand_id
1 'polypeptide(L)'
;MRRYPRRPPSLGVIALVAALCSASPVHAGDTADGSPWQPAPYTLGQGLYFPALGLRIGGYADVHFFDLDGSRSTSSLRDASMFVTKDLGSRWQLFTELATSRTTNVTGARNEGGDAEVDVERLYADFHATPSVTFRFGKFLTPVGEWNLVHADPLTWTVSRPLSTSAAFARHASGAMAFGTVGIKGRDLDYWVFADNSQTLGVGQDADDAFTDYTGDRSPRNNFRHAVGGRVLYHLAGDSLSVGASYVNYQLDMPRHDYQLIGVDFTWTLRYLELTGEAIYRAGPSQLSDERGGFIEAGVPIATRLYLIGRVERYHTTTPETTTTVRTEAINYRPVPGVVLKLEHRNGRGGDIVPAGWLASVSVLF
;
A
#
# COMPACT_ATOMS: atom_id res chain seq x y z
N MET A 1 39.25 12.29 -0.41
CA MET A 1 38.01 11.70 0.10
C MET A 1 38.35 10.64 1.13
N ARG A 2 38.12 10.91 2.41
CA ARG A 2 38.38 9.95 3.50
C ARG A 2 37.14 9.10 3.69
N ARG A 3 37.25 7.79 3.47
CA ARG A 3 36.19 6.82 3.79
C ARG A 3 36.10 6.64 5.30
N TYR A 4 35.00 7.04 5.92
CA TYR A 4 34.71 6.70 7.31
C TYR A 4 34.29 5.22 7.42
N PRO A 5 34.77 4.48 8.44
CA PRO A 5 34.34 3.11 8.66
C PRO A 5 32.88 3.06 9.09
N ARG A 6 32.08 2.23 8.42
CA ARG A 6 30.67 1.98 8.73
C ARG A 6 30.58 1.26 10.09
N ARG A 7 29.84 1.82 11.03
CA ARG A 7 29.48 1.13 12.28
C ARG A 7 28.22 0.28 12.02
N PRO A 8 28.13 -0.94 12.59
CA PRO A 8 26.93 -1.75 12.48
C PRO A 8 25.73 -1.07 13.20
N PRO A 9 24.48 -1.35 12.77
CA PRO A 9 23.30 -0.77 13.38
C PRO A 9 23.22 -1.08 14.87
N SER A 10 22.75 -0.12 15.66
CA SER A 10 22.69 -0.24 17.11
C SER A 10 21.70 -1.32 17.55
N LEU A 11 22.11 -2.16 18.47
CA LEU A 11 21.33 -3.25 19.09
C LEU A 11 19.95 -2.84 19.70
N GLY A 12 19.66 -1.55 19.79
CA GLY A 12 18.41 -1.04 20.37
C GLY A 12 17.14 -1.38 19.57
N VAL A 13 17.22 -1.53 18.25
CA VAL A 13 16.06 -1.87 17.40
C VAL A 13 15.65 -3.33 17.57
N ILE A 14 16.63 -4.22 17.80
CA ILE A 14 16.37 -5.65 18.00
C ILE A 14 15.65 -5.91 19.33
N ALA A 15 15.90 -5.10 20.36
CA ALA A 15 15.27 -5.23 21.67
C ALA A 15 13.77 -4.83 21.67
N LEU A 16 13.36 -3.88 20.82
CA LEU A 16 11.96 -3.47 20.70
C LEU A 16 11.09 -4.56 20.05
N VAL A 17 11.65 -5.28 19.07
CA VAL A 17 10.97 -6.39 18.39
C VAL A 17 10.76 -7.57 19.34
N ALA A 18 11.72 -7.88 20.19
CA ALA A 18 11.60 -8.95 21.18
C ALA A 18 10.52 -8.65 22.24
N ALA A 19 10.30 -7.37 22.59
CA ALA A 19 9.28 -6.96 23.54
C ALA A 19 7.85 -7.05 22.97
N LEU A 20 7.68 -6.85 21.66
CA LEU A 20 6.39 -7.00 20.97
C LEU A 20 6.01 -8.47 20.74
N CYS A 21 7.00 -9.36 20.62
CA CYS A 21 6.76 -10.81 20.46
C CYS A 21 6.51 -11.54 21.76
N SER A 22 6.75 -10.94 22.93
CA SER A 22 6.56 -11.54 24.24
C SER A 22 5.18 -11.30 24.86
N ALA A 23 4.22 -10.76 24.10
CA ALA A 23 2.84 -10.68 24.53
C ALA A 23 2.29 -12.11 24.72
N SER A 24 2.25 -12.56 25.97
CA SER A 24 1.61 -13.82 26.35
C SER A 24 0.16 -13.82 25.83
N PRO A 25 -0.35 -14.95 25.32
CA PRO A 25 -1.75 -15.03 24.97
C PRO A 25 -2.57 -14.73 26.22
N VAL A 26 -3.33 -13.65 26.20
CA VAL A 26 -4.34 -13.38 27.21
C VAL A 26 -5.36 -14.52 27.08
N HIS A 27 -5.37 -15.44 28.01
CA HIS A 27 -6.42 -16.41 28.15
C HIS A 27 -7.69 -15.61 28.46
N ALA A 28 -8.60 -15.56 27.50
CA ALA A 28 -9.96 -15.11 27.76
C ALA A 28 -10.58 -16.12 28.76
N GLY A 29 -10.66 -15.73 30.00
CA GLY A 29 -11.38 -16.51 30.97
C GLY A 29 -12.85 -16.58 30.57
N ASP A 30 -13.45 -17.76 30.71
CA ASP A 30 -14.87 -18.00 30.55
C ASP A 30 -15.68 -17.11 31.52
N THR A 31 -16.12 -15.96 31.02
CA THR A 31 -17.21 -15.20 31.63
C THR A 31 -18.38 -15.23 30.67
N ALA A 32 -19.32 -16.14 30.93
CA ALA A 32 -20.64 -16.17 30.31
C ALA A 32 -21.47 -14.96 30.78
N ASP A 33 -21.03 -13.77 30.40
CA ASP A 33 -21.67 -12.51 30.82
C ASP A 33 -22.35 -11.88 29.59
N GLY A 34 -23.19 -12.43 28.90
CA GLY A 34 -24.07 -11.89 27.84
C GLY A 34 -23.75 -10.49 27.27
N SER A 35 -22.55 -9.97 27.53
CA SER A 35 -22.09 -8.67 27.08
C SER A 35 -21.91 -8.64 25.56
N PRO A 36 -22.50 -7.64 24.86
CA PRO A 36 -22.31 -7.49 23.43
C PRO A 36 -20.84 -7.21 23.03
N TRP A 37 -20.00 -6.86 23.99
CA TRP A 37 -18.56 -6.57 23.81
C TRP A 37 -17.66 -7.81 23.99
N GLN A 38 -18.23 -9.02 24.01
CA GLN A 38 -17.43 -10.24 24.06
C GLN A 38 -16.85 -10.55 22.67
N PRO A 39 -15.51 -10.50 22.49
CA PRO A 39 -14.91 -10.80 21.20
C PRO A 39 -14.90 -12.31 20.95
N ALA A 40 -14.92 -12.68 19.68
CA ALA A 40 -14.56 -14.03 19.24
C ALA A 40 -13.08 -14.30 19.60
N PRO A 41 -12.65 -15.58 19.69
CA PRO A 41 -11.25 -15.91 19.92
C PRO A 41 -10.33 -15.16 18.96
N TYR A 42 -9.31 -14.47 19.48
CA TYR A 42 -8.39 -13.68 18.70
C TYR A 42 -7.51 -14.56 17.81
N THR A 43 -7.38 -14.18 16.55
CA THR A 43 -6.44 -14.80 15.60
C THR A 43 -5.51 -13.70 15.08
N LEU A 44 -4.20 -13.92 15.22
CA LEU A 44 -3.20 -12.95 14.81
C LEU A 44 -3.36 -12.59 13.31
N GLY A 45 -3.39 -11.29 13.02
CA GLY A 45 -3.57 -10.75 11.70
C GLY A 45 -5.02 -10.69 11.20
N GLN A 46 -6.01 -10.99 12.06
CA GLN A 46 -7.43 -10.94 11.69
C GLN A 46 -8.26 -9.93 12.48
N GLY A 47 -7.63 -9.27 13.45
CA GLY A 47 -8.29 -8.30 14.32
C GLY A 47 -9.21 -8.93 15.36
N LEU A 48 -9.81 -8.08 16.19
CA LEU A 48 -10.82 -8.43 17.19
C LEU A 48 -12.20 -8.39 16.54
N TYR A 49 -12.94 -9.48 16.58
CA TYR A 49 -14.30 -9.54 16.05
C TYR A 49 -15.30 -9.68 17.20
N PHE A 50 -16.31 -8.81 17.22
CA PHE A 50 -17.41 -8.79 18.18
C PHE A 50 -18.71 -9.22 17.47
N PRO A 51 -19.06 -10.53 17.48
CA PRO A 51 -20.16 -11.07 16.68
C PRO A 51 -21.51 -10.40 16.98
N ALA A 52 -21.82 -10.18 18.26
CA ALA A 52 -23.08 -9.58 18.68
C ALA A 52 -23.25 -8.13 18.17
N LEU A 53 -22.13 -7.45 17.89
CA LEU A 53 -22.14 -6.09 17.37
C LEU A 53 -21.93 -6.05 15.86
N GLY A 54 -21.53 -7.15 15.20
CA GLY A 54 -21.06 -7.11 13.83
C GLY A 54 -19.90 -6.12 13.65
N LEU A 55 -19.01 -6.04 14.64
CA LEU A 55 -17.91 -5.07 14.69
C LEU A 55 -16.58 -5.82 14.63
N ARG A 56 -15.69 -5.39 13.75
CA ARG A 56 -14.31 -5.85 13.67
C ARG A 56 -13.37 -4.67 13.84
N ILE A 57 -12.35 -4.83 14.68
CA ILE A 57 -11.27 -3.85 14.88
C ILE A 57 -9.95 -4.57 14.64
N GLY A 58 -9.14 -4.04 13.77
CA GLY A 58 -7.81 -4.56 13.45
C GLY A 58 -6.93 -3.42 13.00
N GLY A 59 -5.77 -3.74 12.44
CA GLY A 59 -4.86 -2.73 11.96
C GLY A 59 -3.47 -3.27 11.70
N TYR A 60 -2.57 -2.38 11.38
CA TYR A 60 -1.15 -2.70 11.26
C TYR A 60 -0.30 -1.55 11.80
N ALA A 61 0.93 -1.87 12.12
CA ALA A 61 1.95 -0.88 12.44
C ALA A 61 3.27 -1.31 11.82
N ASP A 62 4.05 -0.35 11.34
CA ASP A 62 5.36 -0.61 10.79
C ASP A 62 6.41 0.40 11.24
N VAL A 63 7.64 -0.10 11.38
CA VAL A 63 8.84 0.68 11.65
C VAL A 63 9.78 0.51 10.48
N HIS A 64 10.16 1.61 9.87
CA HIS A 64 11.09 1.65 8.76
C HIS A 64 12.46 2.17 9.17
N PHE A 65 13.46 1.65 8.51
CA PHE A 65 14.83 2.10 8.59
C PHE A 65 15.36 2.39 7.18
N PHE A 66 15.98 3.56 7.01
CA PHE A 66 16.55 4.01 5.74
C PHE A 66 18.02 4.39 5.94
N ASP A 67 18.87 3.85 5.09
CA ASP A 67 20.28 4.22 4.97
C ASP A 67 20.61 4.44 3.49
N LEU A 68 20.20 5.61 3.00
CA LEU A 68 20.24 5.97 1.59
C LEU A 68 21.49 6.79 1.28
N ASP A 69 22.05 6.61 0.08
CA ASP A 69 23.24 7.31 -0.37
C ASP A 69 23.00 8.83 -0.40
N GLY A 70 23.89 9.57 0.24
CA GLY A 70 23.82 11.03 0.33
C GLY A 70 22.95 11.57 1.46
N SER A 71 22.24 10.72 2.21
CA SER A 71 21.45 11.10 3.36
C SER A 71 21.97 10.52 4.67
N ARG A 72 21.41 10.97 5.80
CA ARG A 72 21.67 10.34 7.10
C ARG A 72 20.74 9.16 7.29
N SER A 73 21.22 8.12 7.96
CA SER A 73 20.37 6.99 8.35
C SER A 73 19.24 7.47 9.26
N THR A 74 18.03 7.08 8.94
CA THR A 74 16.81 7.47 9.64
C THR A 74 15.99 6.24 10.01
N SER A 75 15.42 6.24 11.21
CA SER A 75 14.42 5.26 11.63
C SER A 75 13.12 6.01 11.92
N SER A 76 12.01 5.48 11.46
CA SER A 76 10.69 6.07 11.71
C SER A 76 9.66 5.00 12.03
N LEU A 77 8.78 5.29 13.00
CA LEU A 77 7.46 4.65 13.03
C LEU A 77 6.68 5.32 11.89
N ARG A 78 6.56 4.61 10.77
CA ARG A 78 6.05 5.21 9.56
C ARG A 78 4.54 5.26 9.58
N ASP A 79 3.92 4.11 9.72
CA ASP A 79 2.47 3.97 9.71
C ASP A 79 2.00 3.19 10.92
N ALA A 80 0.92 3.66 11.53
CA ALA A 80 0.12 2.90 12.46
C ALA A 80 -1.34 3.11 12.07
N SER A 81 -1.94 2.09 11.44
CA SER A 81 -3.29 2.14 10.90
C SER A 81 -4.24 1.30 11.75
N MET A 82 -5.41 1.84 12.05
CA MET A 82 -6.49 1.14 12.71
C MET A 82 -7.68 0.98 11.76
N PHE A 83 -8.13 -0.24 11.57
CA PHE A 83 -9.29 -0.59 10.77
C PHE A 83 -10.50 -0.82 11.66
N VAL A 84 -11.61 -0.23 11.34
CA VAL A 84 -12.90 -0.50 11.96
C VAL A 84 -13.91 -0.87 10.87
N THR A 85 -14.44 -2.09 10.95
CA THR A 85 -15.50 -2.56 10.06
C THR A 85 -16.75 -2.80 10.87
N LYS A 86 -17.89 -2.28 10.41
CA LYS A 86 -19.18 -2.42 11.09
C LYS A 86 -20.25 -2.88 10.10
N ASP A 87 -20.84 -4.05 10.38
CA ASP A 87 -21.99 -4.53 9.64
C ASP A 87 -23.27 -3.86 10.15
N LEU A 88 -24.06 -3.31 9.24
CA LEU A 88 -25.36 -2.70 9.48
C LEU A 88 -26.44 -3.50 8.77
N GLY A 89 -26.92 -4.53 9.46
CA GLY A 89 -27.82 -5.52 8.87
C GLY A 89 -27.13 -6.40 7.82
N SER A 90 -27.89 -6.91 6.84
CA SER A 90 -27.38 -7.89 5.88
C SER A 90 -26.81 -7.29 4.60
N ARG A 91 -26.96 -5.98 4.38
CA ARG A 91 -26.60 -5.35 3.09
C ARG A 91 -25.64 -4.18 3.22
N TRP A 92 -25.50 -3.57 4.38
CA TRP A 92 -24.63 -2.43 4.57
C TRP A 92 -23.44 -2.79 5.43
N GLN A 93 -22.28 -2.31 5.03
CA GLN A 93 -21.05 -2.38 5.81
C GLN A 93 -20.38 -1.02 5.79
N LEU A 94 -19.98 -0.54 6.96
CA LEU A 94 -19.14 0.65 7.11
C LEU A 94 -17.70 0.21 7.33
N PHE A 95 -16.78 0.92 6.71
CA PHE A 95 -15.36 0.74 6.91
C PHE A 95 -14.68 2.09 7.15
N THR A 96 -13.77 2.13 8.12
CA THR A 96 -12.85 3.25 8.28
C THR A 96 -11.45 2.74 8.57
N GLU A 97 -10.48 3.44 8.03
CA GLU A 97 -9.07 3.32 8.35
C GLU A 97 -8.56 4.67 8.81
N LEU A 98 -8.07 4.69 10.05
CA LEU A 98 -7.39 5.83 10.63
C LEU A 98 -5.90 5.51 10.63
N ALA A 99 -5.12 6.30 9.95
CA ALA A 99 -3.67 6.16 9.87
C ALA A 99 -2.99 7.30 10.64
N THR A 100 -1.88 6.98 11.29
CA THR A 100 -0.98 7.98 11.84
C THR A 100 0.30 7.96 11.03
N SER A 101 0.68 9.09 10.47
CA SER A 101 1.93 9.24 9.73
C SER A 101 2.94 10.06 10.54
N ARG A 102 4.25 9.80 10.32
CA ARG A 102 5.37 10.60 10.84
C ARG A 102 5.42 10.73 12.37
N THR A 103 4.97 9.74 13.10
CA THR A 103 4.85 9.81 14.57
C THR A 103 6.19 9.98 15.29
N THR A 104 7.29 9.44 14.75
CA THR A 104 8.62 9.59 15.36
C THR A 104 9.70 9.36 14.31
N ASN A 105 10.57 10.35 14.11
CA ASN A 105 11.77 10.23 13.28
C ASN A 105 13.01 10.28 14.16
N VAL A 106 13.86 9.28 14.07
CA VAL A 106 15.16 9.25 14.75
C VAL A 106 16.25 9.32 13.71
N THR A 107 16.91 10.47 13.60
CA THR A 107 18.03 10.68 12.67
C THR A 107 19.34 10.68 13.46
N GLY A 108 20.13 9.63 13.31
CA GLY A 108 21.35 9.42 14.11
C GLY A 108 21.03 9.23 15.59
N ALA A 109 21.59 10.09 16.47
CA ALA A 109 21.35 10.06 17.92
C ALA A 109 20.29 11.08 18.38
N ARG A 110 19.65 11.78 17.46
CA ARG A 110 18.64 12.81 17.78
C ARG A 110 17.25 12.27 17.46
N ASN A 111 16.37 12.36 18.44
CA ASN A 111 14.94 12.20 18.22
C ASN A 111 14.40 13.55 17.69
N GLU A 112 14.16 13.63 16.41
CA GLU A 112 13.46 14.75 15.80
C GLU A 112 11.97 14.33 15.84
N GLY A 113 11.27 14.78 16.93
CA GLY A 113 9.84 14.53 17.06
C GLY A 113 9.12 15.01 15.79
N GLY A 114 8.46 14.09 15.11
CA GLY A 114 7.59 14.44 13.99
C GLY A 114 6.29 15.02 14.55
N ASP A 115 5.67 15.92 13.80
CA ASP A 115 4.28 16.30 14.05
C ASP A 115 3.44 15.10 13.65
N ALA A 116 3.00 14.31 14.64
CA ALA A 116 2.12 13.18 14.41
C ALA A 116 0.78 13.70 13.87
N GLU A 117 0.43 13.31 12.68
CA GLU A 117 -0.83 13.64 12.05
C GLU A 117 -1.70 12.37 12.01
N VAL A 118 -2.98 12.52 12.35
CA VAL A 118 -3.96 11.43 12.22
C VAL A 118 -4.81 11.72 11.00
N ASP A 119 -4.72 10.87 10.02
CA ASP A 119 -5.45 10.97 8.76
C ASP A 119 -6.52 9.92 8.62
N VAL A 120 -7.60 10.27 7.95
CA VAL A 120 -8.59 9.31 7.50
C VAL A 120 -8.12 8.76 6.15
N GLU A 121 -7.42 7.63 6.18
CA GLU A 121 -6.90 6.98 4.98
C GLU A 121 -8.05 6.45 4.10
N ARG A 122 -9.01 5.75 4.68
CA ARG A 122 -10.22 5.28 4.02
C ARG A 122 -11.45 5.46 4.90
N LEU A 123 -12.56 5.87 4.30
CA LEU A 123 -13.87 5.96 4.97
C LEU A 123 -14.96 5.76 3.94
N TYR A 124 -15.67 4.63 4.00
CA TYR A 124 -16.72 4.34 3.05
C TYR A 124 -17.82 3.46 3.62
N ALA A 125 -18.95 3.49 2.94
CA ALA A 125 -20.08 2.59 3.13
C ALA A 125 -20.25 1.71 1.90
N ASP A 126 -20.33 0.40 2.09
CA ASP A 126 -20.64 -0.59 1.06
C ASP A 126 -22.09 -1.02 1.16
N PHE A 127 -22.78 -1.04 0.03
CA PHE A 127 -24.13 -1.56 -0.14
C PHE A 127 -24.11 -2.79 -1.06
N HIS A 128 -24.29 -3.95 -0.50
CA HIS A 128 -24.38 -5.22 -1.22
C HIS A 128 -25.74 -5.36 -1.89
N ALA A 129 -25.83 -4.91 -3.14
CA ALA A 129 -27.09 -4.89 -3.88
C ALA A 129 -27.48 -6.30 -4.35
N THR A 130 -26.52 -7.05 -4.89
CA THR A 130 -26.64 -8.46 -5.32
C THR A 130 -25.33 -9.21 -4.99
N PRO A 131 -25.29 -10.54 -5.14
CA PRO A 131 -24.04 -11.28 -4.99
C PRO A 131 -22.90 -10.82 -5.92
N SER A 132 -23.23 -10.22 -7.05
CA SER A 132 -22.27 -9.78 -8.05
C SER A 132 -22.07 -8.27 -8.12
N VAL A 133 -22.78 -7.48 -7.31
CA VAL A 133 -22.73 -6.01 -7.37
C VAL A 133 -22.75 -5.42 -5.98
N THR A 134 -21.70 -4.69 -5.65
CA THR A 134 -21.61 -3.84 -4.46
C THR A 134 -21.39 -2.40 -4.89
N PHE A 135 -22.10 -1.48 -4.26
CA PHE A 135 -21.87 -0.04 -4.40
C PHE A 135 -21.12 0.46 -3.17
N ARG A 136 -20.06 1.22 -3.40
CA ARG A 136 -19.25 1.88 -2.37
C ARG A 136 -19.40 3.38 -2.48
N PHE A 137 -19.53 4.06 -1.34
CA PHE A 137 -19.64 5.52 -1.26
C PHE A 137 -18.68 6.04 -0.19
N GLY A 138 -17.83 6.99 -0.54
CA GLY A 138 -16.86 7.60 0.37
C GLY A 138 -15.45 7.70 -0.20
N LYS A 139 -14.44 7.65 0.67
CA LYS A 139 -13.02 7.68 0.32
C LYS A 139 -12.47 6.26 0.28
N PHE A 140 -11.90 5.87 -0.85
CA PHE A 140 -11.39 4.52 -1.11
C PHE A 140 -10.14 4.55 -2.00
N LEU A 141 -9.40 3.45 -2.05
CA LEU A 141 -8.23 3.33 -2.92
C LEU A 141 -8.65 3.31 -4.38
N THR A 142 -7.94 4.08 -5.21
CA THR A 142 -8.14 4.12 -6.66
C THR A 142 -7.87 2.74 -7.26
N PRO A 143 -8.81 2.11 -7.97
CA PRO A 143 -8.64 0.78 -8.53
C PRO A 143 -7.79 0.84 -9.82
N VAL A 144 -6.47 1.03 -9.65
CA VAL A 144 -5.47 1.01 -10.72
C VAL A 144 -4.34 0.11 -10.29
N GLY A 145 -4.08 -0.94 -11.05
CA GLY A 145 -3.09 -1.96 -10.70
C GLY A 145 -3.45 -2.75 -9.46
N GLU A 146 -2.63 -3.71 -9.11
CA GLU A 146 -2.76 -4.51 -7.88
C GLU A 146 -2.10 -3.81 -6.68
N TRP A 147 -0.93 -3.23 -6.89
CA TRP A 147 -0.11 -2.65 -5.84
C TRP A 147 -0.82 -1.52 -5.08
N ASN A 148 -1.58 -0.67 -5.79
CA ASN A 148 -2.33 0.39 -5.12
C ASN A 148 -3.40 -0.14 -4.17
N LEU A 149 -4.00 -1.30 -4.49
CA LEU A 149 -5.04 -1.91 -3.65
C LEU A 149 -4.46 -2.65 -2.42
N VAL A 150 -3.18 -3.05 -2.47
CA VAL A 150 -2.49 -3.85 -1.43
C VAL A 150 -1.40 -3.02 -0.75
N HIS A 151 -1.62 -1.76 -0.47
CA HIS A 151 -0.61 -0.80 -0.03
C HIS A 151 0.00 -1.03 1.37
N ALA A 152 -0.64 -1.81 2.24
CA ALA A 152 -0.17 -2.03 3.61
C ALA A 152 1.17 -2.78 3.65
N ASP A 153 2.16 -2.27 4.37
CA ASP A 153 3.51 -2.85 4.44
C ASP A 153 3.53 -4.36 4.79
N PRO A 154 2.73 -4.88 5.73
CA PRO A 154 2.71 -6.32 6.00
C PRO A 154 2.31 -7.21 4.82
N LEU A 155 1.61 -6.64 3.83
CA LEU A 155 1.08 -7.38 2.69
C LEU A 155 1.98 -7.33 1.45
N THR A 156 2.91 -6.38 1.38
CA THR A 156 3.84 -6.23 0.26
C THR A 156 5.10 -7.05 0.42
N TRP A 157 5.79 -7.35 -0.67
CA TRP A 157 7.05 -8.09 -0.66
C TRP A 157 8.25 -7.23 -0.31
N THR A 158 8.25 -5.97 -0.73
CA THR A 158 9.36 -5.02 -0.59
C THR A 158 9.00 -3.89 0.38
N VAL A 159 10.00 -3.16 0.87
CA VAL A 159 9.82 -1.96 1.69
C VAL A 159 9.42 -0.78 0.82
N SER A 160 10.08 -0.65 -0.33
CA SER A 160 9.82 0.45 -1.26
C SER A 160 8.66 0.14 -2.19
N ARG A 161 7.85 1.17 -2.45
CA ARG A 161 6.75 1.13 -3.40
C ARG A 161 7.27 1.31 -4.84
N PRO A 162 6.72 0.63 -5.86
CA PRO A 162 7.11 0.88 -7.25
C PRO A 162 6.76 2.30 -7.71
N LEU A 163 7.64 2.91 -8.52
CA LEU A 163 7.46 4.28 -9.04
C LEU A 163 6.15 4.46 -9.82
N SER A 164 5.77 3.48 -10.63
CA SER A 164 4.55 3.53 -11.44
C SER A 164 3.29 3.65 -10.60
N THR A 165 3.30 3.17 -9.37
CA THR A 165 2.17 3.22 -8.44
C THR A 165 2.21 4.43 -7.50
N SER A 166 3.33 5.16 -7.47
CA SER A 166 3.54 6.30 -6.57
C SER A 166 3.34 7.65 -7.24
N ALA A 167 3.54 7.74 -8.55
CA ALA A 167 3.67 9.02 -9.25
C ALA A 167 2.55 9.32 -10.23
N ALA A 168 1.98 8.32 -10.86
CA ALA A 168 1.18 8.55 -12.06
C ALA A 168 -0.27 8.96 -11.79
N PHE A 169 -0.82 8.67 -10.63
CA PHE A 169 -2.24 8.91 -10.29
C PHE A 169 -2.43 9.10 -8.78
N ALA A 170 -3.59 9.65 -8.40
CA ALA A 170 -3.93 9.77 -6.98
C ALA A 170 -4.23 8.40 -6.37
N ARG A 171 -3.62 8.10 -5.21
CA ARG A 171 -3.79 6.85 -4.47
C ARG A 171 -5.24 6.61 -4.08
N HIS A 172 -5.94 7.67 -3.67
CA HIS A 172 -7.33 7.65 -3.21
C HIS A 172 -8.26 8.37 -4.17
N ALA A 173 -9.51 7.92 -4.17
CA ALA A 173 -10.64 8.58 -4.79
C ALA A 173 -11.73 8.79 -3.75
N SER A 174 -12.48 9.89 -3.87
CA SER A 174 -13.62 10.21 -2.99
C SER A 174 -14.86 10.41 -3.84
N GLY A 175 -15.83 9.51 -3.68
CA GLY A 175 -17.03 9.51 -4.50
C GLY A 175 -17.81 8.22 -4.43
N ALA A 176 -18.09 7.61 -5.59
CA ALA A 176 -18.84 6.37 -5.70
C ALA A 176 -18.12 5.34 -6.56
N MET A 177 -18.28 4.08 -6.21
CA MET A 177 -17.75 2.95 -6.98
C MET A 177 -18.77 1.82 -7.02
N ALA A 178 -18.91 1.16 -8.17
CA ALA A 178 -19.59 -0.12 -8.32
C ALA A 178 -18.54 -1.20 -8.60
N PHE A 179 -18.60 -2.31 -7.89
CA PHE A 179 -17.65 -3.40 -8.06
C PHE A 179 -18.27 -4.75 -7.75
N GLY A 180 -17.64 -5.80 -8.18
CA GLY A 180 -18.07 -7.17 -7.94
C GLY A 180 -17.36 -8.18 -8.82
N THR A 181 -17.89 -9.41 -8.81
CA THR A 181 -17.37 -10.54 -9.57
C THR A 181 -18.49 -11.12 -10.45
N VAL A 182 -18.17 -11.41 -11.70
CA VAL A 182 -19.08 -12.08 -12.63
C VAL A 182 -18.36 -13.29 -13.27
N GLY A 183 -19.09 -14.38 -13.42
CA GLY A 183 -18.58 -15.58 -14.10
C GLY A 183 -18.63 -15.41 -15.62
N ILE A 184 -17.47 -15.53 -16.29
CA ILE A 184 -17.36 -15.50 -17.75
C ILE A 184 -16.66 -16.77 -18.23
N LYS A 185 -17.36 -17.58 -19.02
CA LYS A 185 -16.82 -18.84 -19.57
C LYS A 185 -16.21 -19.78 -18.51
N GLY A 186 -16.86 -19.85 -17.33
CA GLY A 186 -16.43 -20.70 -16.22
C GLY A 186 -15.22 -20.18 -15.44
N ARG A 187 -14.91 -18.91 -15.55
CA ARG A 187 -13.85 -18.20 -14.83
C ARG A 187 -14.38 -16.91 -14.27
N ASP A 188 -13.75 -16.37 -13.25
CA ASP A 188 -14.16 -15.14 -12.60
C ASP A 188 -13.52 -13.93 -13.28
N LEU A 189 -14.31 -12.88 -13.43
CA LEU A 189 -13.93 -11.53 -13.81
C LEU A 189 -14.34 -10.59 -12.69
N ASP A 190 -13.37 -10.00 -12.02
CA ASP A 190 -13.62 -8.90 -11.09
C ASP A 190 -13.66 -7.59 -11.85
N TYR A 191 -14.51 -6.68 -11.41
CA TYR A 191 -14.64 -5.35 -12.02
C TYR A 191 -14.83 -4.26 -10.98
N TRP A 192 -14.30 -3.08 -11.30
CA TRP A 192 -14.46 -1.84 -10.54
C TRP A 192 -14.74 -0.72 -11.52
N VAL A 193 -15.75 0.08 -11.26
CA VAL A 193 -16.06 1.32 -12.00
C VAL A 193 -16.30 2.40 -10.99
N PHE A 194 -15.60 3.52 -11.08
CA PHE A 194 -15.68 4.59 -10.09
C PHE A 194 -15.80 5.98 -10.71
N ALA A 195 -16.35 6.88 -9.91
CA ALA A 195 -16.36 8.31 -10.17
C ALA A 195 -15.92 9.04 -8.89
N ASP A 196 -14.96 9.92 -9.04
CA ASP A 196 -14.44 10.80 -8.01
C ASP A 196 -14.93 12.22 -8.22
N ASN A 197 -15.29 12.91 -7.15
CA ASN A 197 -15.59 14.33 -7.13
C ASN A 197 -15.07 14.99 -5.84
N SER A 198 -13.81 14.74 -5.52
CA SER A 198 -13.13 15.22 -4.31
C SER A 198 -13.24 16.72 -4.14
N GLN A 199 -13.21 17.48 -5.23
CA GLN A 199 -13.37 18.92 -5.19
C GLN A 199 -14.69 19.37 -4.58
N THR A 200 -15.79 18.75 -4.98
CA THR A 200 -17.14 19.13 -4.49
C THR A 200 -17.37 18.65 -3.06
N LEU A 201 -16.79 17.51 -2.71
CA LEU A 201 -16.93 16.93 -1.39
C LEU A 201 -16.09 17.64 -0.32
N GLY A 202 -15.15 18.50 -0.74
CA GLY A 202 -14.28 19.24 0.19
C GLY A 202 -13.42 18.33 1.04
N VAL A 203 -13.12 17.13 0.55
CA VAL A 203 -12.26 16.17 1.25
C VAL A 203 -10.87 16.75 1.36
N GLY A 204 -10.31 16.73 2.58
CA GLY A 204 -8.97 17.23 2.86
C GLY A 204 -7.93 16.66 1.90
N GLN A 205 -6.92 17.46 1.63
CA GLN A 205 -5.83 17.03 0.76
C GLN A 205 -5.04 15.98 1.50
N ASP A 206 -4.94 14.77 0.92
CA ASP A 206 -4.05 13.76 1.42
C ASP A 206 -2.59 14.25 1.33
N ALA A 207 -1.81 13.97 2.36
CA ALA A 207 -0.37 14.21 2.34
C ALA A 207 0.39 13.22 1.45
N ASP A 208 -0.32 12.44 0.63
CA ASP A 208 0.24 11.48 -0.31
C ASP A 208 0.94 12.20 -1.46
N ASP A 209 2.09 12.72 -1.16
CA ASP A 209 2.96 13.28 -2.16
C ASP A 209 3.56 12.17 -3.03
N ALA A 210 3.48 12.31 -4.33
CA ALA A 210 4.23 11.47 -5.24
C ALA A 210 5.71 11.51 -4.85
N PHE A 211 6.36 10.35 -4.71
CA PHE A 211 7.79 10.22 -4.38
C PHE A 211 8.26 10.68 -2.99
N THR A 212 7.40 11.08 -2.04
CA THR A 212 7.86 11.45 -0.68
C THR A 212 8.63 10.34 0.02
N ASP A 213 8.31 9.10 -0.29
CA ASP A 213 9.03 7.93 0.20
C ASP A 213 10.50 7.86 -0.26
N TYR A 214 10.87 8.66 -1.24
CA TYR A 214 12.16 8.56 -1.89
C TYR A 214 13.04 9.78 -1.70
N THR A 215 12.48 10.97 -1.69
CA THR A 215 13.26 12.20 -1.73
C THR A 215 13.15 13.04 -0.47
N GLY A 216 12.11 12.85 0.33
CA GLY A 216 11.77 13.76 1.43
C GLY A 216 11.41 15.16 0.95
N ASP A 217 11.39 15.37 -0.36
CA ASP A 217 11.13 16.67 -0.99
C ASP A 217 9.65 16.78 -1.38
N ARG A 218 9.10 17.99 -1.31
CA ARG A 218 7.68 18.25 -1.57
C ARG A 218 7.36 18.09 -3.04
N SER A 219 6.93 16.92 -3.39
CA SER A 219 6.37 16.61 -4.70
C SER A 219 4.98 17.27 -4.87
N PRO A 220 4.54 17.59 -6.08
CA PRO A 220 3.18 18.10 -6.28
C PRO A 220 2.16 17.08 -5.79
N ARG A 221 1.18 17.54 -5.04
CA ARG A 221 0.12 16.71 -4.44
C ARG A 221 -0.68 16.02 -5.53
N ASN A 222 -0.70 14.71 -5.46
CA ASN A 222 -1.33 13.86 -6.48
C ASN A 222 -2.78 13.53 -6.09
N ASN A 223 -3.59 14.58 -5.81
CA ASN A 223 -5.01 14.42 -5.48
C ASN A 223 -5.89 14.64 -6.70
N PHE A 224 -6.93 13.83 -6.85
CA PHE A 224 -7.95 14.08 -7.84
C PHE A 224 -8.74 15.33 -7.51
N ARG A 225 -9.00 16.12 -8.53
CA ARG A 225 -10.08 17.08 -8.54
C ARG A 225 -11.40 16.40 -8.91
N HIS A 226 -11.36 15.60 -9.95
CA HIS A 226 -12.38 14.66 -10.38
C HIS A 226 -11.73 13.55 -11.20
N ALA A 227 -12.34 12.38 -11.17
CA ALA A 227 -11.92 11.25 -11.99
C ALA A 227 -13.11 10.35 -12.35
N VAL A 228 -12.99 9.67 -13.47
CA VAL A 228 -13.88 8.56 -13.86
C VAL A 228 -13.00 7.46 -14.43
N GLY A 229 -13.19 6.25 -13.97
CA GLY A 229 -12.37 5.14 -14.44
C GLY A 229 -12.84 3.79 -13.94
N GLY A 230 -12.00 2.80 -14.16
CA GLY A 230 -12.25 1.45 -13.68
C GLY A 230 -11.11 0.50 -13.97
N ARG A 231 -11.24 -0.70 -13.43
CA ARG A 231 -10.34 -1.84 -13.59
C ARG A 231 -11.14 -3.10 -13.84
N VAL A 232 -10.60 -3.99 -14.63
CA VAL A 232 -11.05 -5.38 -14.72
C VAL A 232 -9.89 -6.30 -14.40
N LEU A 233 -10.16 -7.43 -13.74
CA LEU A 233 -9.19 -8.47 -13.41
C LEU A 233 -9.78 -9.82 -13.81
N TYR A 234 -9.15 -10.51 -14.74
CA TYR A 234 -9.59 -11.81 -15.21
C TYR A 234 -8.72 -12.92 -14.66
N HIS A 235 -9.34 -13.88 -13.97
CA HIS A 235 -8.69 -15.02 -13.36
C HIS A 235 -8.51 -16.13 -14.40
N LEU A 236 -7.25 -16.38 -14.77
CA LEU A 236 -6.84 -17.45 -15.66
C LEU A 236 -6.31 -18.63 -14.84
N ALA A 237 -6.42 -19.85 -15.32
CA ALA A 237 -5.81 -21.04 -14.71
C ALA A 237 -6.12 -21.23 -13.19
N GLY A 238 -7.38 -21.08 -12.77
CA GLY A 238 -7.81 -21.36 -11.40
C GLY A 238 -7.04 -20.54 -10.37
N ASP A 239 -7.10 -19.23 -10.45
CA ASP A 239 -6.47 -18.23 -9.57
C ASP A 239 -4.94 -18.22 -9.55
N SER A 240 -4.27 -19.14 -10.24
CA SER A 240 -2.81 -19.12 -10.30
C SER A 240 -2.27 -18.00 -11.20
N LEU A 241 -3.06 -17.48 -12.13
CA LEU A 241 -2.72 -16.38 -13.01
C LEU A 241 -3.90 -15.43 -13.12
N SER A 242 -3.70 -14.20 -12.75
CA SER A 242 -4.65 -13.10 -12.93
C SER A 242 -4.04 -12.03 -13.83
N VAL A 243 -4.85 -11.45 -14.70
CA VAL A 243 -4.43 -10.35 -15.60
C VAL A 243 -5.43 -9.23 -15.51
N GLY A 244 -4.95 -8.03 -15.21
CA GLY A 244 -5.74 -6.82 -15.01
C GLY A 244 -5.52 -5.78 -16.10
N ALA A 245 -6.52 -4.93 -16.30
CA ALA A 245 -6.44 -3.72 -17.11
C ALA A 245 -7.22 -2.60 -16.44
N SER A 246 -6.66 -1.40 -16.46
CA SER A 246 -7.21 -0.20 -15.83
C SER A 246 -7.27 0.95 -16.83
N TYR A 247 -8.31 1.79 -16.70
CA TYR A 247 -8.42 3.05 -17.42
C TYR A 247 -8.98 4.12 -16.49
N VAL A 248 -8.37 5.32 -16.50
CA VAL A 248 -8.85 6.47 -15.74
C VAL A 248 -8.69 7.74 -16.57
N ASN A 249 -9.76 8.53 -16.65
CA ASN A 249 -9.74 9.91 -17.10
C ASN A 249 -9.90 10.80 -15.88
N TYR A 250 -8.98 11.74 -15.66
CA TYR A 250 -8.95 12.51 -14.43
C TYR A 250 -8.30 13.88 -14.60
N GLN A 251 -8.61 14.77 -13.67
CA GLN A 251 -7.91 16.02 -13.47
C GLN A 251 -7.32 16.04 -12.05
N LEU A 252 -6.06 16.42 -11.94
CA LEU A 252 -5.41 16.64 -10.64
C LEU A 252 -5.80 18.02 -10.08
N ASP A 253 -5.72 18.15 -8.76
CA ASP A 253 -5.97 19.44 -8.12
C ASP A 253 -4.85 20.45 -8.46
N MET A 254 -3.60 19.99 -8.49
CA MET A 254 -2.43 20.80 -8.87
C MET A 254 -1.38 19.93 -9.57
N PRO A 255 -0.97 20.21 -10.81
CA PRO A 255 -1.52 21.21 -11.73
C PRO A 255 -2.89 20.78 -12.29
N ARG A 256 -3.74 21.76 -12.61
CA ARG A 256 -5.09 21.51 -13.15
C ARG A 256 -5.02 21.11 -14.64
N HIS A 257 -4.60 19.90 -14.89
CA HIS A 257 -4.52 19.33 -16.21
C HIS A 257 -5.34 18.06 -16.29
N ASP A 258 -5.92 17.81 -17.45
CA ASP A 258 -6.64 16.59 -17.76
C ASP A 258 -5.64 15.52 -18.18
N TYR A 259 -5.78 14.33 -17.60
CA TYR A 259 -4.92 13.17 -17.88
C TYR A 259 -5.77 11.96 -18.24
N GLN A 260 -5.19 11.10 -19.05
CA GLN A 260 -5.72 9.77 -19.33
C GLN A 260 -4.67 8.73 -18.96
N LEU A 261 -5.05 7.74 -18.18
CA LEU A 261 -4.17 6.66 -17.78
C LEU A 261 -4.72 5.33 -18.26
N ILE A 262 -3.85 4.54 -18.85
CA ILE A 262 -4.07 3.13 -19.14
C ILE A 262 -3.06 2.34 -18.33
N GLY A 263 -3.52 1.30 -17.64
CA GLY A 263 -2.68 0.38 -16.88
C GLY A 263 -2.97 -1.07 -17.24
N VAL A 264 -1.95 -1.90 -17.14
CA VAL A 264 -2.07 -3.36 -17.20
C VAL A 264 -1.28 -3.97 -16.05
N ASP A 265 -1.78 -5.03 -15.49
CA ASP A 265 -1.15 -5.73 -14.37
C ASP A 265 -1.34 -7.25 -14.49
N PHE A 266 -0.47 -7.99 -13.82
CA PHE A 266 -0.62 -9.43 -13.69
C PHE A 266 -0.02 -9.94 -12.38
N THR A 267 -0.59 -11.03 -11.87
CA THR A 267 -0.02 -11.84 -10.79
C THR A 267 -0.02 -13.30 -11.24
N TRP A 268 1.13 -13.95 -11.14
CA TRP A 268 1.29 -15.36 -11.51
C TRP A 268 1.95 -16.13 -10.37
N THR A 269 1.16 -16.94 -9.68
CA THR A 269 1.61 -17.78 -8.58
C THR A 269 1.91 -19.19 -9.09
N LEU A 270 3.16 -19.56 -9.04
CA LEU A 270 3.68 -20.89 -9.32
C LEU A 270 4.11 -21.56 -8.01
N ARG A 271 4.38 -22.86 -8.05
CA ARG A 271 4.74 -23.64 -6.84
C ARG A 271 5.89 -23.04 -6.03
N TYR A 272 6.89 -22.45 -6.69
CA TYR A 272 8.12 -21.91 -6.08
C TYR A 272 8.48 -20.52 -6.58
N LEU A 273 7.55 -19.85 -7.22
CA LEU A 273 7.78 -18.53 -7.79
C LEU A 273 6.46 -17.77 -7.82
N GLU A 274 6.45 -16.57 -7.31
CA GLU A 274 5.41 -15.59 -7.57
C GLU A 274 5.98 -14.49 -8.44
N LEU A 275 5.31 -14.19 -9.54
CA LEU A 275 5.63 -13.09 -10.43
C LEU A 275 4.49 -12.09 -10.41
N THR A 276 4.81 -10.83 -10.17
CA THR A 276 3.89 -9.72 -10.29
C THR A 276 4.47 -8.66 -11.21
N GLY A 277 3.61 -7.92 -11.89
CA GLY A 277 4.08 -6.81 -12.70
C GLY A 277 2.95 -5.88 -13.06
N GLU A 278 3.32 -4.62 -13.22
CA GLU A 278 2.41 -3.56 -13.66
C GLU A 278 3.10 -2.67 -14.67
N ALA A 279 2.33 -2.15 -15.61
CA ALA A 279 2.78 -1.11 -16.52
C ALA A 279 1.66 -0.08 -16.72
N ILE A 280 2.05 1.19 -16.76
CA ILE A 280 1.15 2.31 -16.95
C ILE A 280 1.66 3.24 -18.06
N TYR A 281 0.71 3.88 -18.73
CA TYR A 281 0.92 5.02 -19.59
C TYR A 281 -0.09 6.10 -19.21
N ARG A 282 0.41 7.29 -18.87
CA ARG A 282 -0.37 8.49 -18.59
C ARG A 282 -0.14 9.50 -19.70
N ALA A 283 -1.19 9.82 -20.43
CA ALA A 283 -1.18 10.90 -21.40
C ALA A 283 -1.61 12.21 -20.71
N GLY A 284 -0.84 13.26 -20.88
CA GLY A 284 -1.14 14.61 -20.40
C GLY A 284 -1.72 15.51 -21.51
N PRO A 285 -1.97 16.80 -21.21
CA PRO A 285 -2.54 17.75 -22.16
C PRO A 285 -1.58 18.08 -23.33
N SER A 286 -0.32 17.73 -23.20
CA SER A 286 0.69 17.79 -24.27
C SER A 286 1.62 16.59 -24.11
N GLN A 287 2.29 16.19 -25.20
CA GLN A 287 3.28 15.11 -25.15
C GLN A 287 4.42 15.37 -24.15
N LEU A 288 4.62 16.63 -23.74
CA LEU A 288 5.60 17.02 -22.73
C LEU A 288 5.17 16.71 -21.29
N SER A 289 3.94 16.24 -21.06
CA SER A 289 3.43 15.83 -19.77
C SER A 289 3.09 14.34 -19.70
N ASP A 290 3.51 13.56 -20.70
CA ASP A 290 3.31 12.12 -20.71
C ASP A 290 4.27 11.42 -19.75
N GLU A 291 3.78 10.40 -19.09
CA GLU A 291 4.58 9.52 -18.24
C GLU A 291 4.27 8.06 -18.53
N ARG A 292 5.27 7.24 -18.38
CA ARG A 292 5.12 5.79 -18.52
C ARG A 292 6.07 5.08 -17.60
N GLY A 293 5.59 4.01 -17.02
CA GLY A 293 6.41 3.22 -16.12
C GLY A 293 5.87 1.83 -15.95
N GLY A 294 6.68 1.00 -15.34
CA GLY A 294 6.27 -0.35 -14.99
C GLY A 294 7.37 -1.07 -14.23
N PHE A 295 6.98 -2.18 -13.63
CA PHE A 295 7.89 -3.08 -12.93
C PHE A 295 7.53 -4.53 -13.17
N ILE A 296 8.50 -5.38 -12.92
CA ILE A 296 8.32 -6.83 -12.72
C ILE A 296 9.01 -7.18 -11.41
N GLU A 297 8.30 -7.88 -10.54
CA GLU A 297 8.77 -8.37 -9.26
C GLU A 297 8.64 -9.89 -9.20
N ALA A 298 9.65 -10.57 -8.66
CA ALA A 298 9.68 -12.01 -8.48
C ALA A 298 9.98 -12.34 -7.02
N GLY A 299 9.16 -13.19 -6.40
CA GLY A 299 9.33 -13.73 -5.06
C GLY A 299 9.58 -15.25 -5.10
N VAL A 300 10.67 -15.71 -4.49
CA VAL A 300 11.07 -17.12 -4.45
C VAL A 300 11.23 -17.56 -2.99
N PRO A 301 10.51 -18.61 -2.52
CA PRO A 301 10.77 -19.19 -1.21
C PRO A 301 12.13 -19.92 -1.21
N ILE A 302 13.05 -19.46 -0.35
CA ILE A 302 14.40 -20.07 -0.20
C ILE A 302 14.51 -20.95 1.05
N ALA A 303 13.64 -20.72 2.04
CA ALA A 303 13.48 -21.56 3.22
C ALA A 303 12.05 -21.40 3.77
N THR A 304 11.72 -22.14 4.83
CA THR A 304 10.43 -21.97 5.51
C THR A 304 10.26 -20.52 5.97
N ARG A 305 9.20 -19.85 5.44
CA ARG A 305 8.86 -18.45 5.79
C ARG A 305 9.90 -17.41 5.39
N LEU A 306 10.87 -17.77 4.57
CA LEU A 306 11.93 -16.89 4.08
C LEU A 306 11.90 -16.82 2.56
N TYR A 307 11.82 -15.63 2.02
CA TYR A 307 11.68 -15.36 0.60
C TYR A 307 12.78 -14.43 0.11
N LEU A 308 13.31 -14.72 -1.08
CA LEU A 308 14.17 -13.81 -1.83
C LEU A 308 13.33 -13.11 -2.87
N ILE A 309 13.46 -11.80 -2.95
CA ILE A 309 12.69 -10.94 -3.83
C ILE A 309 13.64 -10.19 -4.77
N GLY A 310 13.25 -10.09 -6.03
CA GLY A 310 13.92 -9.26 -7.02
C GLY A 310 12.89 -8.43 -7.79
N ARG A 311 13.10 -7.11 -7.88
CA ARG A 311 12.28 -6.21 -8.71
C ARG A 311 13.15 -5.37 -9.63
N VAL A 312 12.69 -5.23 -10.86
CA VAL A 312 13.24 -4.28 -11.83
C VAL A 312 12.10 -3.38 -12.27
N GLU A 313 12.33 -2.08 -12.20
CA GLU A 313 11.37 -1.07 -12.59
C GLU A 313 12.00 0.00 -13.47
N ARG A 314 11.18 0.58 -14.34
CA ARG A 314 11.56 1.70 -15.19
C ARG A 314 10.43 2.71 -15.23
N TYR A 315 10.78 3.98 -15.04
CA TYR A 315 9.85 5.09 -15.08
C TYR A 315 10.41 6.22 -15.96
N HIS A 316 9.58 6.75 -16.83
CA HIS A 316 9.95 7.81 -17.75
C HIS A 316 8.99 8.98 -17.60
N THR A 317 9.57 10.17 -17.43
CA THR A 317 8.88 11.46 -17.44
C THR A 317 9.36 12.24 -18.65
N THR A 318 8.52 13.11 -19.19
CA THR A 318 8.87 13.95 -20.35
C THR A 318 9.24 15.38 -19.95
N THR A 319 8.88 15.82 -18.74
CA THR A 319 9.22 17.18 -18.24
C THR A 319 9.59 17.15 -16.75
N PRO A 320 10.89 17.20 -16.42
CA PRO A 320 12.05 17.07 -17.32
C PRO A 320 12.12 15.67 -17.96
N GLU A 321 12.67 15.58 -19.16
CA GLU A 321 12.84 14.28 -19.79
C GLU A 321 13.87 13.45 -19.01
N THR A 322 13.37 12.44 -18.32
CA THR A 322 14.19 11.60 -17.46
C THR A 322 13.68 10.17 -17.51
N THR A 323 14.60 9.23 -17.52
CA THR A 323 14.30 7.81 -17.36
C THR A 323 15.02 7.28 -16.14
N THR A 324 14.26 6.90 -15.15
CA THR A 324 14.77 6.26 -13.93
C THR A 324 14.62 4.75 -14.07
N THR A 325 15.68 4.01 -13.79
CA THR A 325 15.66 2.55 -13.69
C THR A 325 16.08 2.16 -12.29
N VAL A 326 15.28 1.34 -11.64
CA VAL A 326 15.55 0.86 -10.28
C VAL A 326 15.63 -0.66 -10.27
N ARG A 327 16.63 -1.17 -9.54
CA ARG A 327 16.75 -2.58 -9.21
C ARG A 327 16.67 -2.72 -7.71
N THR A 328 15.79 -3.60 -7.27
CA THR A 328 15.55 -3.87 -5.86
C THR A 328 15.80 -5.35 -5.61
N GLU A 329 16.58 -5.64 -4.60
CA GLU A 329 16.84 -6.97 -4.10
C GLU A 329 16.44 -7.01 -2.63
N ALA A 330 15.58 -7.95 -2.22
CA ALA A 330 15.10 -7.98 -0.85
C ALA A 330 15.00 -9.39 -0.29
N ILE A 331 15.06 -9.46 1.04
CA ILE A 331 14.74 -10.64 1.83
C ILE A 331 13.51 -10.31 2.66
N ASN A 332 12.49 -11.18 2.59
CA ASN A 332 11.26 -11.06 3.34
C ASN A 332 11.13 -12.29 4.24
N TYR A 333 11.05 -12.09 5.56
CA TYR A 333 10.91 -13.15 6.54
C TYR A 333 9.60 -12.98 7.31
N ARG A 334 8.78 -14.04 7.35
CA ARG A 334 7.46 -14.07 7.98
C ARG A 334 7.44 -15.08 9.13
N PRO A 335 8.00 -14.74 10.32
CA PRO A 335 8.18 -15.70 11.44
C PRO A 335 6.87 -16.30 11.91
N VAL A 336 5.81 -15.52 11.96
CA VAL A 336 4.45 -15.93 12.31
C VAL A 336 3.46 -15.19 11.41
N PRO A 337 2.19 -15.66 11.29
CA PRO A 337 1.16 -14.90 10.58
C PRO A 337 1.05 -13.49 11.16
N GLY A 338 0.98 -12.49 10.31
CA GLY A 338 0.84 -11.09 10.71
C GLY A 338 2.13 -10.37 11.12
N VAL A 339 3.31 -11.04 11.16
CA VAL A 339 4.60 -10.37 11.42
C VAL A 339 5.51 -10.54 10.22
N VAL A 340 6.02 -9.44 9.71
CA VAL A 340 6.89 -9.41 8.53
C VAL A 340 8.14 -8.57 8.80
N LEU A 341 9.29 -9.14 8.49
CA LEU A 341 10.58 -8.44 8.52
C LEU A 341 11.12 -8.39 7.10
N LYS A 342 11.52 -7.22 6.67
CA LYS A 342 12.09 -7.00 5.33
C LYS A 342 13.43 -6.33 5.42
N LEU A 343 14.34 -6.73 4.54
CA LEU A 343 15.59 -6.06 4.27
C LEU A 343 15.72 -5.91 2.77
N GLU A 344 15.91 -4.70 2.31
CA GLU A 344 15.94 -4.33 0.90
C GLU A 344 17.21 -3.54 0.58
N HIS A 345 17.83 -3.86 -0.53
CA HIS A 345 18.83 -3.03 -1.17
C HIS A 345 18.30 -2.51 -2.50
N ARG A 346 18.39 -1.22 -2.67
CA ARG A 346 17.89 -0.54 -3.86
C ARG A 346 19.02 0.19 -4.57
N ASN A 347 19.04 0.09 -5.91
CA ASN A 347 19.97 0.80 -6.78
C ASN A 347 19.19 1.50 -7.91
N GLY A 348 19.11 2.83 -7.82
CA GLY A 348 18.49 3.69 -8.83
C GLY A 348 19.54 4.26 -9.80
N ARG A 349 19.19 4.35 -11.08
CA ARG A 349 19.98 5.00 -12.12
C ARG A 349 19.11 5.89 -12.99
N GLY A 350 19.63 7.07 -13.33
CA GLY A 350 18.90 8.01 -14.21
C GLY A 350 17.90 8.85 -13.41
N GLY A 351 18.31 10.02 -12.96
CA GLY A 351 17.54 10.93 -12.13
C GLY A 351 17.73 10.72 -10.62
N ASP A 352 17.57 11.82 -9.87
CA ASP A 352 17.77 11.84 -8.42
C ASP A 352 16.50 11.41 -7.64
N ILE A 353 15.49 10.88 -8.35
CA ILE A 353 14.19 10.54 -7.76
C ILE A 353 14.29 9.37 -6.78
N VAL A 354 15.20 8.42 -7.05
CA VAL A 354 15.34 7.21 -6.24
C VAL A 354 16.79 7.03 -5.81
N PRO A 355 17.17 7.51 -4.63
CA PRO A 355 18.51 7.29 -4.09
C PRO A 355 18.76 5.79 -3.85
N ALA A 356 19.97 5.34 -4.13
CA ALA A 356 20.42 4.00 -3.81
C ALA A 356 20.60 3.84 -2.30
N GLY A 357 20.58 2.61 -1.79
CA GLY A 357 20.87 2.33 -0.40
C GLY A 357 20.08 1.16 0.18
N TRP A 358 20.11 1.07 1.50
CA TRP A 358 19.45 0.02 2.26
C TRP A 358 18.17 0.53 2.92
N LEU A 359 17.15 -0.30 2.85
CA LEU A 359 15.88 -0.10 3.53
C LEU A 359 15.56 -1.35 4.34
N ALA A 360 14.94 -1.18 5.49
CA ALA A 360 14.41 -2.30 6.24
C ALA A 360 13.06 -1.93 6.85
N SER A 361 12.18 -2.91 7.05
CA SER A 361 10.95 -2.72 7.81
C SER A 361 10.67 -3.89 8.73
N VAL A 362 9.97 -3.58 9.82
CA VAL A 362 9.31 -4.53 10.69
C VAL A 362 7.85 -4.11 10.77
N SER A 363 6.97 -4.97 10.33
CA SER A 363 5.53 -4.70 10.32
C SER A 363 4.74 -5.79 11.02
N VAL A 364 3.68 -5.38 11.68
CA VAL A 364 2.76 -6.25 12.42
C VAL A 364 1.34 -5.96 11.99
N LEU A 365 0.62 -6.99 11.59
CA LEU A 365 -0.82 -6.96 11.31
C LEU A 365 -1.56 -7.58 12.51
N PHE A 366 -2.53 -6.89 13.09
CA PHE A 366 -3.26 -7.31 14.31
C PHE A 366 -4.77 -7.18 14.18
#